data_f09cb4ce989ddbb005bbfbc981963d77
#
_entry.id   f09cb4ce989ddbb005bbfbc981963d77
#
_cell.length_a   1.000
_cell.length_b   1.000
_cell.length_c   1.000
_cell.angle_alpha   90.00
_cell.angle_beta   90.00
_cell.angle_gamma   90.00
#
_symmetry.space_group_name_H-M   'P 1'
#
loop_
_entity.id
_entity.type
_entity.pdbx_description
1 polymer ?
#
loop_
_entity_poly.entity_id
_entity_poly.type
_entity_poly.pdbx_seq_one_letter_code
_entity_poly.pdbx_strand_id
1 'polypeptide(L)'
;FDEFSSELNKKISPNIEIISLGSMKSPKEAASSLFKALREMDNRGVKRVFAPEIPSTDKWSGVRNRLYRAAGNRIVDAKNYFEKSKNHSDIKSEIKDSHNILFVCTGNTCRSPMAEGIFNSMAENENLNVRASSAGIYVFPGSKVSKNSVDALSVENIDISKHQPKQLDFQLISDADLVLTMSSSHKSAIINEFPDLKDKVYTIAEFVGEKSDVSDPFGGDLNLYKSCMIDIKSLIEKLILRIKANE
;
A
#
# COMPACT_ATOMS: atom_id res chain seq x y z
N PHE A 1 2.30 25.61 -12.19
CA PHE A 1 2.34 27.07 -12.12
C PHE A 1 3.18 27.61 -13.27
N ASP A 2 2.89 28.84 -13.71
CA ASP A 2 3.52 29.43 -14.89
C ASP A 2 5.04 29.51 -14.78
N GLU A 3 5.55 29.80 -13.60
CA GLU A 3 6.99 29.92 -13.30
C GLU A 3 7.78 28.64 -13.57
N PHE A 4 7.12 27.47 -13.47
CA PHE A 4 7.77 26.17 -13.66
C PHE A 4 7.45 25.50 -14.99
N SER A 5 6.39 25.93 -15.68
CA SER A 5 5.89 25.25 -16.89
C SER A 5 6.90 25.28 -18.04
N SER A 6 7.63 26.36 -18.21
CA SER A 6 8.64 26.51 -19.28
C SER A 6 9.89 25.63 -19.05
N GLU A 7 10.27 25.41 -17.81
CA GLU A 7 11.42 24.58 -17.44
C GLU A 7 11.07 23.09 -17.49
N LEU A 8 9.86 22.75 -17.01
CA LEU A 8 9.32 21.40 -17.06
C LEU A 8 9.11 20.91 -18.49
N ASN A 9 8.57 21.74 -19.38
CA ASN A 9 8.37 21.38 -20.79
C ASN A 9 9.65 20.98 -21.53
N LYS A 10 10.82 21.43 -21.07
CA LYS A 10 12.12 21.04 -21.63
C LYS A 10 12.65 19.67 -21.15
N LYS A 11 12.12 19.18 -20.03
CA LYS A 11 12.65 17.99 -19.32
C LYS A 11 11.69 16.82 -19.31
N ILE A 12 10.44 16.98 -19.75
CA ILE A 12 9.38 15.98 -19.64
C ILE A 12 9.17 15.25 -20.96
N SER A 13 8.83 13.98 -20.89
CA SER A 13 8.48 13.12 -22.02
C SER A 13 7.27 13.70 -22.80
N PRO A 14 7.23 13.56 -24.15
CA PRO A 14 6.14 14.08 -24.99
C PRO A 14 4.74 13.54 -24.65
N ASN A 15 4.65 12.49 -23.85
CA ASN A 15 3.38 11.91 -23.40
C ASN A 15 2.82 12.52 -22.11
N ILE A 16 3.47 13.56 -21.56
CA ILE A 16 3.05 14.25 -20.34
C ILE A 16 2.57 15.63 -20.70
N GLU A 17 1.32 15.94 -20.40
CA GLU A 17 0.75 17.27 -20.58
C GLU A 17 0.86 18.09 -19.30
N ILE A 18 1.22 19.37 -19.43
CA ILE A 18 1.33 20.29 -18.31
C ILE A 18 0.15 21.27 -18.38
N ILE A 19 -0.66 21.30 -17.32
CA ILE A 19 -1.72 22.30 -17.15
C ILE A 19 -1.29 23.26 -16.04
N SER A 20 -1.09 24.53 -16.39
CA SER A 20 -0.77 25.55 -15.39
C SER A 20 -2.00 25.95 -14.59
N LEU A 21 -1.81 26.17 -13.29
CA LEU A 21 -2.82 26.72 -12.38
C LEU A 21 -2.68 28.26 -12.24
N GLY A 22 -1.85 28.90 -13.05
CA GLY A 22 -1.51 30.31 -12.94
C GLY A 22 -0.24 30.55 -12.11
N SER A 23 -0.05 31.80 -11.65
CA SER A 23 1.16 32.18 -10.94
C SER A 23 1.17 31.77 -9.47
N MET A 24 2.33 31.34 -8.96
CA MET A 24 2.58 31.12 -7.54
C MET A 24 2.37 32.36 -6.66
N LYS A 25 2.26 33.53 -7.26
CA LYS A 25 1.95 34.78 -6.55
C LYS A 25 0.44 35.01 -6.34
N SER A 26 -0.42 34.22 -7.03
CA SER A 26 -1.88 34.40 -7.02
C SER A 26 -2.65 33.16 -6.56
N PRO A 27 -2.81 32.92 -5.22
CA PRO A 27 -3.58 31.80 -4.70
C PRO A 27 -5.05 31.76 -5.17
N LYS A 28 -5.64 32.93 -5.42
CA LYS A 28 -7.03 33.05 -5.91
C LYS A 28 -7.18 32.52 -7.33
N GLU A 29 -6.22 32.84 -8.19
CA GLU A 29 -6.16 32.35 -9.56
C GLU A 29 -5.97 30.83 -9.59
N ALA A 30 -5.02 30.34 -8.82
CA ALA A 30 -4.79 28.89 -8.67
C ALA A 30 -6.04 28.15 -8.16
N ALA A 31 -6.76 28.72 -7.19
CA ALA A 31 -8.00 28.13 -6.68
C ALA A 31 -9.11 28.04 -7.74
N SER A 32 -9.22 29.07 -8.60
CA SER A 32 -10.18 29.10 -9.71
C SER A 32 -9.81 28.11 -10.82
N SER A 33 -8.54 28.06 -11.18
CA SER A 33 -8.01 27.21 -12.26
C SER A 33 -8.00 25.73 -11.88
N LEU A 34 -7.83 25.39 -10.60
CA LEU A 34 -7.72 24.01 -10.13
C LEU A 34 -8.96 23.17 -10.49
N PHE A 35 -10.18 23.67 -10.25
CA PHE A 35 -11.38 22.94 -10.60
C PHE A 35 -11.57 22.74 -12.09
N LYS A 36 -11.20 23.75 -12.88
CA LYS A 36 -11.26 23.65 -14.33
C LYS A 36 -10.26 22.62 -14.83
N ALA A 37 -9.04 22.65 -14.32
CA ALA A 37 -7.99 21.70 -14.67
C ALA A 37 -8.38 20.25 -14.31
N LEU A 38 -8.87 19.99 -13.10
CA LEU A 38 -9.29 18.67 -12.68
C LEU A 38 -10.42 18.12 -13.56
N ARG A 39 -11.47 18.90 -13.85
CA ARG A 39 -12.55 18.49 -14.76
C ARG A 39 -12.06 18.21 -16.19
N GLU A 40 -11.14 19.01 -16.67
CA GLU A 40 -10.57 18.82 -18.00
C GLU A 40 -9.76 17.50 -18.07
N MET A 41 -9.02 17.17 -17.03
CA MET A 41 -8.29 15.91 -16.91
C MET A 41 -9.25 14.70 -16.85
N ASP A 42 -10.35 14.81 -16.09
CA ASP A 42 -11.40 13.78 -16.02
C ASP A 42 -12.04 13.55 -17.40
N ASN A 43 -12.39 14.62 -18.10
CA ASN A 43 -12.99 14.54 -19.44
C ASN A 43 -12.05 13.91 -20.49
N ARG A 44 -10.75 14.06 -20.31
CA ARG A 44 -9.72 13.48 -21.19
C ARG A 44 -9.32 12.06 -20.80
N GLY A 45 -9.89 11.51 -19.72
CA GLY A 45 -9.55 10.19 -19.22
C GLY A 45 -8.11 10.08 -18.70
N VAL A 46 -7.55 11.17 -18.17
CA VAL A 46 -6.19 11.20 -17.63
C VAL A 46 -6.09 10.27 -16.42
N LYS A 47 -5.23 9.27 -16.50
CA LYS A 47 -5.10 8.25 -15.45
C LYS A 47 -4.32 8.72 -14.23
N ARG A 48 -3.40 9.68 -14.38
CA ARG A 48 -2.56 10.19 -13.28
C ARG A 48 -2.33 11.67 -13.42
N VAL A 49 -2.39 12.36 -12.30
CA VAL A 49 -2.14 13.79 -12.19
C VAL A 49 -1.09 14.01 -11.11
N PHE A 50 -0.04 14.73 -11.44
CA PHE A 50 0.97 15.16 -10.47
C PHE A 50 0.84 16.66 -10.25
N ALA A 51 0.87 17.07 -9.01
CA ALA A 51 0.88 18.48 -8.65
C ALA A 51 2.08 18.78 -7.75
N PRO A 52 2.68 19.97 -7.87
CA PRO A 52 3.74 20.36 -6.96
C PRO A 52 3.19 20.54 -5.54
N GLU A 53 4.06 20.45 -4.56
CA GLU A 53 3.72 20.79 -3.20
C GLU A 53 3.21 22.24 -3.12
N ILE A 54 2.06 22.40 -2.48
CA ILE A 54 1.45 23.73 -2.30
C ILE A 54 1.97 24.35 -1.00
N PRO A 55 2.39 25.62 -1.02
CA PRO A 55 2.93 26.29 0.16
C PRO A 55 2.03 26.16 1.40
N SER A 56 2.64 25.92 2.56
CA SER A 56 1.92 25.68 3.82
C SER A 56 1.33 26.94 4.46
N THR A 57 1.39 28.10 3.80
CA THR A 57 0.86 29.37 4.30
C THR A 57 -0.67 29.42 4.24
N ASP A 58 -1.30 30.20 5.10
CA ASP A 58 -2.76 30.35 5.19
C ASP A 58 -3.41 30.79 3.87
N LYS A 59 -2.72 31.62 3.09
CA LYS A 59 -3.22 32.09 1.76
C LYS A 59 -3.43 30.95 0.77
N TRP A 60 -2.70 29.85 0.94
CA TRP A 60 -2.76 28.66 0.08
C TRP A 60 -3.60 27.52 0.66
N SER A 61 -4.11 27.65 1.88
CA SER A 61 -4.84 26.60 2.59
C SER A 61 -6.02 26.04 1.79
N GLY A 62 -6.77 26.94 1.11
CA GLY A 62 -7.92 26.54 0.30
C GLY A 62 -7.53 25.71 -0.93
N VAL A 63 -6.45 26.06 -1.63
CA VAL A 63 -5.93 25.31 -2.79
C VAL A 63 -5.38 23.96 -2.32
N ARG A 64 -4.57 23.97 -1.27
CA ARG A 64 -3.96 22.77 -0.68
C ARG A 64 -5.02 21.76 -0.24
N ASN A 65 -6.02 22.19 0.54
CA ASN A 65 -7.06 21.29 1.02
C ASN A 65 -7.89 20.66 -0.12
N ARG A 66 -8.16 21.43 -1.18
CA ARG A 66 -8.87 20.92 -2.35
C ARG A 66 -8.04 19.93 -3.15
N LEU A 67 -6.75 20.23 -3.35
CA LEU A 67 -5.84 19.34 -4.04
C LEU A 67 -5.65 18.03 -3.27
N TYR A 68 -5.47 18.10 -1.95
CA TYR A 68 -5.34 16.91 -1.11
C TYR A 68 -6.61 16.05 -1.13
N ARG A 69 -7.79 16.66 -1.09
CA ARG A 69 -9.06 15.92 -1.22
C ARG A 69 -9.19 15.26 -2.59
N ALA A 70 -8.85 15.96 -3.67
CA ALA A 70 -8.85 15.40 -5.01
C ALA A 70 -7.84 14.26 -5.17
N ALA A 71 -6.71 14.33 -4.47
CA ALA A 71 -5.68 13.31 -4.45
C ALA A 71 -5.97 12.17 -3.43
N GLY A 72 -7.09 12.20 -2.71
CA GLY A 72 -7.38 11.25 -1.63
C GLY A 72 -6.34 11.32 -0.51
N ASN A 73 -5.79 12.50 -0.21
CA ASN A 73 -4.67 12.76 0.72
C ASN A 73 -3.36 12.01 0.35
N ARG A 74 -3.22 11.58 -0.89
CA ARG A 74 -2.03 10.89 -1.40
C ARG A 74 -0.93 11.90 -1.71
N ILE A 75 0.13 11.90 -0.92
CA ILE A 75 1.33 12.72 -1.13
C ILE A 75 2.47 11.77 -1.46
N VAL A 76 3.12 11.96 -2.58
CA VAL A 76 4.27 11.16 -3.01
C VAL A 76 5.49 12.07 -3.19
N ASP A 77 6.66 11.59 -2.78
CA ASP A 77 7.90 12.22 -3.17
C ASP A 77 8.15 11.95 -4.66
N ALA A 78 7.98 13.00 -5.48
CA ALA A 78 8.11 12.89 -6.92
C ALA A 78 9.50 12.39 -7.34
N LYS A 79 10.58 12.73 -6.62
CA LYS A 79 11.93 12.28 -6.94
C LYS A 79 12.02 10.76 -6.82
N ASN A 80 11.61 10.21 -5.69
CA ASN A 80 11.58 8.77 -5.45
C ASN A 80 10.61 8.05 -6.39
N TYR A 81 9.48 8.68 -6.71
CA TYR A 81 8.48 8.12 -7.63
C TYR A 81 9.02 8.02 -9.06
N PHE A 82 9.67 9.06 -9.58
CA PHE A 82 10.20 9.06 -10.93
C PHE A 82 11.50 8.26 -11.07
N GLU A 83 12.33 8.18 -10.05
CA GLU A 83 13.49 7.31 -10.02
C GLU A 83 13.07 5.83 -10.05
N LYS A 84 12.06 5.47 -9.24
CA LYS A 84 11.46 4.10 -9.28
C LYS A 84 10.77 3.81 -10.62
N SER A 85 10.10 4.78 -11.26
CA SER A 85 9.43 4.55 -12.55
C SER A 85 10.38 4.46 -13.75
N LYS A 86 11.55 5.11 -13.72
CA LYS A 86 12.60 4.92 -14.73
C LYS A 86 13.20 3.51 -14.68
N ASN A 87 13.29 2.94 -13.49
CA ASN A 87 13.74 1.58 -13.28
C ASN A 87 12.73 0.51 -13.75
N HIS A 88 11.46 0.87 -14.01
CA HIS A 88 10.44 -0.10 -14.43
C HIS A 88 10.54 -0.55 -15.90
N SER A 89 11.21 0.21 -16.79
CA SER A 89 11.47 -0.21 -18.18
C SER A 89 12.74 -1.05 -18.34
N ASP A 90 13.70 -0.94 -17.40
CA ASP A 90 14.97 -1.65 -17.44
C ASP A 90 15.06 -2.83 -16.46
N ILE A 91 14.07 -3.00 -15.56
CA ILE A 91 14.01 -4.03 -14.51
C ILE A 91 13.56 -5.41 -15.04
N LYS A 92 13.53 -5.64 -16.34
CA LYS A 92 13.43 -7.03 -16.83
C LYS A 92 14.73 -7.84 -16.70
N SER A 93 15.84 -7.23 -16.28
CA SER A 93 17.14 -7.90 -16.14
C SER A 93 17.81 -7.82 -14.77
N GLU A 94 17.24 -7.10 -13.79
CA GLU A 94 17.79 -6.96 -12.43
C GLU A 94 16.73 -7.03 -11.33
N ILE A 95 15.72 -7.92 -11.44
CA ILE A 95 15.01 -8.38 -10.26
C ILE A 95 15.93 -9.38 -9.56
N LYS A 96 16.95 -8.87 -8.92
CA LYS A 96 17.72 -9.54 -7.89
C LYS A 96 17.19 -9.11 -6.53
N ASP A 97 16.45 -10.03 -5.91
CA ASP A 97 16.73 -10.44 -4.55
C ASP A 97 16.03 -9.73 -3.39
N SER A 98 14.87 -9.07 -3.50
CA SER A 98 13.95 -9.03 -2.34
C SER A 98 12.51 -8.73 -2.76
N HIS A 99 11.65 -9.71 -2.72
CA HIS A 99 10.21 -9.50 -2.88
C HIS A 99 9.62 -9.02 -1.55
N ASN A 100 8.88 -7.90 -1.61
CA ASN A 100 8.17 -7.36 -0.45
C ASN A 100 6.70 -7.78 -0.50
N ILE A 101 6.27 -8.57 0.47
CA ILE A 101 4.87 -8.98 0.63
C ILE A 101 4.22 -8.14 1.73
N LEU A 102 3.03 -7.61 1.46
CA LEU A 102 2.24 -6.87 2.43
C LEU A 102 0.99 -7.66 2.83
N PHE A 103 0.92 -8.11 4.08
CA PHE A 103 -0.29 -8.73 4.64
C PHE A 103 -1.24 -7.67 5.19
N VAL A 104 -2.54 -7.75 4.84
CA VAL A 104 -3.53 -6.76 5.27
C VAL A 104 -4.75 -7.40 5.92
N CYS A 105 -5.13 -6.86 7.08
CA CYS A 105 -6.39 -7.16 7.76
C CYS A 105 -7.09 -5.87 8.20
N THR A 106 -8.11 -5.94 9.06
CA THR A 106 -8.84 -4.75 9.53
C THR A 106 -7.94 -3.83 10.36
N GLY A 107 -7.49 -4.28 11.53
CA GLY A 107 -6.85 -3.43 12.56
C GLY A 107 -5.35 -3.64 12.71
N ASN A 108 -4.72 -4.54 11.96
CA ASN A 108 -3.31 -4.90 12.10
C ASN A 108 -2.90 -5.33 13.52
N THR A 109 -3.83 -5.96 14.24
CA THR A 109 -3.62 -6.39 15.62
C THR A 109 -3.65 -7.91 15.80
N CYS A 110 -4.27 -8.66 14.85
CA CYS A 110 -4.46 -10.10 14.96
C CYS A 110 -3.91 -10.85 13.73
N ARG A 111 -4.72 -11.00 12.69
CA ARG A 111 -4.42 -11.87 11.53
C ARG A 111 -3.17 -11.48 10.78
N SER A 112 -3.06 -10.24 10.31
CA SER A 112 -1.92 -9.81 9.49
C SER A 112 -0.59 -9.79 10.24
N PRO A 113 -0.50 -9.43 11.55
CA PRO A 113 0.74 -9.61 12.31
C PRO A 113 1.14 -11.08 12.50
N MET A 114 0.17 -11.98 12.70
CA MET A 114 0.47 -13.42 12.75
C MET A 114 1.01 -13.92 11.41
N ALA A 115 0.39 -13.48 10.29
CA ALA A 115 0.86 -13.86 8.97
C ALA A 115 2.29 -13.32 8.68
N GLU A 116 2.57 -12.08 9.02
CA GLU A 116 3.91 -11.49 8.91
C GLU A 116 4.95 -12.29 9.69
N GLY A 117 4.67 -12.59 10.96
CA GLY A 117 5.59 -13.35 11.82
C GLY A 117 5.86 -14.76 11.29
N ILE A 118 4.80 -15.50 10.92
CA ILE A 118 4.93 -16.86 10.38
C ILE A 118 5.72 -16.85 9.07
N PHE A 119 5.35 -15.94 8.14
CA PHE A 119 5.99 -15.87 6.84
C PHE A 119 7.50 -15.57 6.97
N ASN A 120 7.86 -14.54 7.74
CA ASN A 120 9.26 -14.16 7.90
C ASN A 120 10.09 -15.25 8.57
N SER A 121 9.53 -15.96 9.58
CA SER A 121 10.19 -17.12 10.21
C SER A 121 10.42 -18.26 9.21
N MET A 122 9.41 -18.57 8.38
CA MET A 122 9.54 -19.66 7.39
C MET A 122 10.48 -19.26 6.25
N ALA A 123 10.41 -18.02 5.76
CA ALA A 123 11.30 -17.53 4.71
C ALA A 123 12.77 -17.54 5.15
N GLU A 124 13.05 -17.17 6.40
CA GLU A 124 14.38 -17.23 6.98
C GLU A 124 14.90 -18.68 7.07
N ASN A 125 14.08 -19.62 7.55
CA ASN A 125 14.44 -21.04 7.63
C ASN A 125 14.72 -21.66 6.26
N GLU A 126 14.05 -21.19 5.22
CA GLU A 126 14.22 -21.66 3.83
C GLU A 126 15.25 -20.85 3.05
N ASN A 127 15.92 -19.87 3.68
CA ASN A 127 16.89 -18.96 3.07
C ASN A 127 16.34 -18.21 1.84
N LEU A 128 15.05 -17.88 1.85
CA LEU A 128 14.42 -17.11 0.78
C LEU A 128 14.72 -15.62 0.94
N ASN A 129 15.04 -14.96 -0.15
CA ASN A 129 15.27 -13.51 -0.17
C ASN A 129 13.95 -12.73 -0.33
N VAL A 130 12.96 -13.05 0.49
CA VAL A 130 11.63 -12.45 0.50
C VAL A 130 11.32 -11.98 1.90
N ARG A 131 10.72 -10.81 2.04
CA ARG A 131 10.28 -10.30 3.34
C ARG A 131 8.82 -9.88 3.30
N ALA A 132 8.17 -10.05 4.45
CA ALA A 132 6.82 -9.58 4.64
C ALA A 132 6.75 -8.46 5.67
N SER A 133 5.79 -7.59 5.46
CA SER A 133 5.31 -6.60 6.43
C SER A 133 3.79 -6.68 6.53
N SER A 134 3.18 -5.97 7.48
CA SER A 134 1.72 -5.94 7.58
C SER A 134 1.15 -4.57 7.90
N ALA A 135 -0.13 -4.37 7.53
CA ALA A 135 -0.88 -3.15 7.76
C ALA A 135 -2.37 -3.44 8.04
N GLY A 136 -3.10 -2.44 8.51
CA GLY A 136 -4.54 -2.50 8.72
C GLY A 136 -5.29 -1.45 7.95
N ILE A 137 -6.48 -1.78 7.46
CA ILE A 137 -7.35 -0.83 6.75
C ILE A 137 -7.85 0.26 7.71
N TYR A 138 -8.11 -0.11 8.97
CA TYR A 138 -8.58 0.80 10.03
C TYR A 138 -7.81 0.53 11.32
N VAL A 139 -6.79 1.31 11.59
CA VAL A 139 -5.97 1.20 12.80
C VAL A 139 -6.35 2.31 13.77
N PHE A 140 -6.83 1.92 14.97
CA PHE A 140 -7.11 2.91 16.01
C PHE A 140 -5.80 3.45 16.61
N PRO A 141 -5.69 4.75 16.86
CA PRO A 141 -4.53 5.32 17.53
C PRO A 141 -4.26 4.64 18.87
N GLY A 142 -3.00 4.25 19.10
CA GLY A 142 -2.61 3.56 20.34
C GLY A 142 -2.93 2.06 20.38
N SER A 143 -3.47 1.47 19.30
CA SER A 143 -3.65 0.02 19.21
C SER A 143 -2.33 -0.71 19.38
N LYS A 144 -2.41 -1.89 19.98
CA LYS A 144 -1.29 -2.83 20.14
C LYS A 144 -1.66 -4.17 19.53
N VAL A 145 -0.66 -4.97 19.22
CA VAL A 145 -0.88 -6.36 18.83
C VAL A 145 -1.67 -7.08 19.93
N SER A 146 -2.61 -7.94 19.52
CA SER A 146 -3.44 -8.72 20.46
C SER A 146 -2.57 -9.67 21.28
N LYS A 147 -2.79 -9.67 22.61
CA LYS A 147 -2.11 -10.63 23.49
C LYS A 147 -2.33 -12.07 23.03
N ASN A 148 -3.56 -12.42 22.62
CA ASN A 148 -3.86 -13.76 22.14
C ASN A 148 -3.12 -14.10 20.83
N SER A 149 -2.81 -13.11 19.96
CA SER A 149 -1.95 -13.33 18.78
C SER A 149 -0.51 -13.65 19.18
N VAL A 150 0.03 -12.93 20.15
CA VAL A 150 1.37 -13.18 20.69
C VAL A 150 1.42 -14.56 21.34
N ASP A 151 0.45 -14.88 22.22
CA ASP A 151 0.38 -16.15 22.92
C ASP A 151 0.16 -17.33 21.95
N ALA A 152 -0.59 -17.14 20.88
CA ALA A 152 -0.80 -18.18 19.87
C ALA A 152 0.49 -18.50 19.09
N LEU A 153 1.29 -17.50 18.75
CA LEU A 153 2.55 -17.68 18.02
C LEU A 153 3.70 -18.15 18.90
N SER A 154 3.62 -17.94 20.20
CA SER A 154 4.67 -18.37 21.14
C SER A 154 4.93 -19.89 21.10
N VAL A 155 3.92 -20.70 20.75
CA VAL A 155 4.06 -22.17 20.60
C VAL A 155 4.93 -22.57 19.41
N GLU A 156 5.09 -21.65 18.44
CA GLU A 156 5.97 -21.81 17.27
C GLU A 156 7.32 -21.09 17.45
N ASN A 157 7.61 -20.58 18.65
CA ASN A 157 8.78 -19.76 18.98
C ASN A 157 8.88 -18.46 18.13
N ILE A 158 7.75 -17.90 17.70
CA ILE A 158 7.67 -16.65 16.94
C ILE A 158 7.21 -15.53 17.89
N ASP A 159 8.05 -14.52 18.09
CA ASP A 159 7.74 -13.36 18.93
C ASP A 159 7.30 -12.15 18.09
N ILE A 160 6.01 -11.79 18.21
CA ILE A 160 5.44 -10.58 17.61
C ILE A 160 5.05 -9.53 18.68
N SER A 161 5.53 -9.65 19.91
CA SER A 161 5.14 -8.77 21.02
C SER A 161 5.51 -7.29 20.80
N LYS A 162 6.52 -7.03 19.97
CA LYS A 162 6.98 -5.68 19.60
C LYS A 162 6.28 -5.12 18.37
N HIS A 163 5.38 -5.88 17.75
CA HIS A 163 4.65 -5.41 16.58
C HIS A 163 3.83 -4.16 16.91
N GLN A 164 3.94 -3.15 16.06
CA GLN A 164 3.15 -1.93 16.14
C GLN A 164 2.20 -1.84 14.95
N PRO A 165 0.88 -1.81 15.20
CA PRO A 165 -0.10 -1.69 14.14
C PRO A 165 0.13 -0.46 13.27
N LYS A 166 0.14 -0.64 11.95
CA LYS A 166 0.35 0.40 10.94
C LYS A 166 -0.92 0.60 10.12
N GLN A 167 -1.33 1.86 9.96
CA GLN A 167 -2.40 2.21 9.04
C GLN A 167 -1.95 1.94 7.60
N LEU A 168 -2.80 1.27 6.84
CA LEU A 168 -2.57 1.07 5.41
C LEU A 168 -2.63 2.42 4.68
N ASP A 169 -1.67 2.67 3.83
CA ASP A 169 -1.62 3.84 2.95
C ASP A 169 -1.15 3.45 1.54
N PHE A 170 -1.23 4.42 0.64
CA PHE A 170 -0.79 4.23 -0.75
C PHE A 170 0.67 3.82 -0.85
N GLN A 171 1.55 4.36 0.00
CA GLN A 171 2.98 4.10 -0.08
C GLN A 171 3.29 2.64 0.27
N LEU A 172 2.70 2.10 1.34
CA LEU A 172 2.86 0.70 1.73
C LEU A 172 2.40 -0.25 0.63
N ILE A 173 1.24 0.04 -0.01
CA ILE A 173 0.76 -0.77 -1.13
C ILE A 173 1.68 -0.61 -2.33
N SER A 174 2.12 0.61 -2.65
CA SER A 174 2.97 0.88 -3.82
C SER A 174 4.32 0.17 -3.72
N ASP A 175 4.92 0.17 -2.53
CA ASP A 175 6.23 -0.43 -2.26
C ASP A 175 6.19 -1.96 -2.17
N ALA A 176 5.03 -2.56 -1.96
CA ALA A 176 4.85 -4.01 -1.97
C ALA A 176 4.81 -4.55 -3.39
N ASP A 177 5.45 -5.68 -3.64
CA ASP A 177 5.35 -6.42 -4.91
C ASP A 177 4.05 -7.24 -4.96
N LEU A 178 3.58 -7.70 -3.79
CA LEU A 178 2.38 -8.48 -3.63
C LEU A 178 1.65 -8.05 -2.36
N VAL A 179 0.33 -7.82 -2.45
CA VAL A 179 -0.54 -7.48 -1.33
C VAL A 179 -1.51 -8.63 -1.09
N LEU A 180 -1.42 -9.24 0.09
CA LEU A 180 -2.22 -10.40 0.49
C LEU A 180 -3.16 -10.03 1.64
N THR A 181 -4.44 -9.98 1.35
CA THR A 181 -5.47 -9.65 2.34
C THR A 181 -6.00 -10.91 3.03
N MET A 182 -6.45 -10.75 4.27
CA MET A 182 -7.01 -11.86 5.05
C MET A 182 -8.43 -12.23 4.62
N SER A 183 -9.11 -11.35 3.88
CA SER A 183 -10.47 -11.62 3.38
C SER A 183 -10.77 -10.84 2.10
N SER A 184 -11.79 -11.31 1.39
CA SER A 184 -12.33 -10.67 0.18
C SER A 184 -12.89 -9.27 0.45
N SER A 185 -13.42 -9.00 1.63
CA SER A 185 -13.85 -7.65 2.03
C SER A 185 -12.66 -6.68 2.13
N HIS A 186 -11.54 -7.11 2.69
CA HIS A 186 -10.31 -6.30 2.74
C HIS A 186 -9.76 -6.03 1.32
N LYS A 187 -9.74 -7.05 0.46
CA LYS A 187 -9.35 -6.90 -0.95
C LYS A 187 -10.23 -5.86 -1.65
N SER A 188 -11.54 -5.98 -1.52
CA SER A 188 -12.49 -5.06 -2.14
C SER A 188 -12.30 -3.62 -1.64
N ALA A 189 -12.07 -3.42 -0.33
CA ALA A 189 -11.80 -2.10 0.23
C ALA A 189 -10.55 -1.46 -0.39
N ILE A 190 -9.45 -2.23 -0.51
CA ILE A 190 -8.21 -1.74 -1.13
C ILE A 190 -8.42 -1.41 -2.61
N ILE A 191 -9.07 -2.28 -3.37
CA ILE A 191 -9.28 -2.07 -4.81
C ILE A 191 -10.18 -0.86 -5.07
N ASN A 192 -11.20 -0.65 -4.23
CA ASN A 192 -12.07 0.52 -4.34
C ASN A 192 -11.34 1.83 -4.05
N GLU A 193 -10.41 1.82 -3.09
CA GLU A 193 -9.62 2.99 -2.74
C GLU A 193 -8.44 3.23 -3.68
N PHE A 194 -7.81 2.14 -4.16
CA PHE A 194 -6.60 2.17 -5.00
C PHE A 194 -6.77 1.30 -6.26
N PRO A 195 -7.68 1.63 -7.18
CA PRO A 195 -8.02 0.77 -8.32
C PRO A 195 -6.86 0.50 -9.28
N ASP A 196 -5.89 1.41 -9.36
CA ASP A 196 -4.70 1.26 -10.21
C ASP A 196 -3.71 0.19 -9.69
N LEU A 197 -3.85 -0.25 -8.45
CA LEU A 197 -2.98 -1.24 -7.81
C LEU A 197 -3.62 -2.63 -7.70
N LYS A 198 -4.79 -2.83 -8.32
CA LYS A 198 -5.60 -4.06 -8.21
C LYS A 198 -4.86 -5.33 -8.65
N ASP A 199 -3.95 -5.21 -9.62
CA ASP A 199 -3.30 -6.36 -10.27
C ASP A 199 -2.30 -7.08 -9.35
N LYS A 200 -1.94 -6.48 -8.22
CA LYS A 200 -1.09 -7.09 -7.20
C LYS A 200 -1.82 -7.36 -5.86
N VAL A 201 -3.15 -7.15 -5.80
CA VAL A 201 -3.95 -7.31 -4.59
C VAL A 201 -4.80 -8.57 -4.68
N TYR A 202 -4.53 -9.53 -3.80
CA TYR A 202 -5.23 -10.80 -3.72
C TYR A 202 -5.65 -11.09 -2.27
N THR A 203 -6.61 -11.99 -2.06
CA THR A 203 -6.67 -12.66 -0.75
C THR A 203 -5.55 -13.70 -0.68
N ILE A 204 -5.03 -13.96 0.52
CA ILE A 204 -4.02 -15.02 0.67
C ILE A 204 -4.55 -16.37 0.19
N ALA A 205 -5.83 -16.66 0.46
CA ALA A 205 -6.48 -17.89 0.05
C ALA A 205 -6.54 -18.01 -1.49
N GLU A 206 -7.09 -17.02 -2.20
CA GLU A 206 -7.18 -17.08 -3.66
C GLU A 206 -5.79 -17.15 -4.31
N PHE A 207 -4.80 -16.46 -3.75
CA PHE A 207 -3.44 -16.49 -4.29
C PHE A 207 -2.81 -17.87 -4.24
N VAL A 208 -3.13 -18.68 -3.24
CA VAL A 208 -2.63 -20.07 -3.11
C VAL A 208 -3.60 -21.13 -3.64
N GLY A 209 -4.69 -20.72 -4.29
CA GLY A 209 -5.68 -21.64 -4.91
C GLY A 209 -6.75 -22.15 -3.96
N GLU A 210 -6.92 -21.50 -2.81
CA GLU A 210 -7.98 -21.79 -1.83
C GLU A 210 -9.16 -20.82 -1.97
N LYS A 211 -10.31 -21.18 -1.39
CA LYS A 211 -11.55 -20.39 -1.56
C LYS A 211 -12.02 -19.66 -0.30
N SER A 212 -11.56 -20.08 0.87
CA SER A 212 -12.09 -19.58 2.14
C SER A 212 -11.25 -18.45 2.69
N ASP A 213 -11.88 -17.32 3.03
CA ASP A 213 -11.25 -16.22 3.77
C ASP A 213 -10.72 -16.70 5.14
N VAL A 214 -9.68 -16.04 5.66
CA VAL A 214 -9.19 -16.27 7.02
C VAL A 214 -10.20 -15.74 8.03
N SER A 215 -10.70 -16.61 8.88
CA SER A 215 -11.67 -16.28 9.93
C SER A 215 -11.12 -15.21 10.89
N ASP A 216 -12.01 -14.32 11.38
CA ASP A 216 -11.61 -13.27 12.32
C ASP A 216 -11.66 -13.77 13.76
N PRO A 217 -10.51 -13.87 14.47
CA PRO A 217 -10.49 -14.32 15.86
C PRO A 217 -10.77 -13.20 16.86
N PHE A 218 -11.01 -11.96 16.39
CA PHE A 218 -11.18 -10.81 17.26
C PHE A 218 -12.32 -11.00 18.26
N GLY A 219 -12.04 -10.71 19.54
CA GLY A 219 -13.01 -10.90 20.63
C GLY A 219 -13.12 -12.36 21.14
N GLY A 220 -12.46 -13.31 20.50
CA GLY A 220 -12.44 -14.70 20.92
C GLY A 220 -11.36 -15.04 21.93
N ASP A 221 -11.41 -16.29 22.41
CA ASP A 221 -10.44 -16.85 23.33
C ASP A 221 -9.12 -17.26 22.63
N LEU A 222 -8.14 -17.71 23.40
CA LEU A 222 -6.86 -18.16 22.86
C LEU A 222 -6.98 -19.36 21.91
N ASN A 223 -7.98 -20.24 22.10
CA ASN A 223 -8.14 -21.41 21.22
C ASN A 223 -8.59 -20.97 19.81
N LEU A 224 -9.46 -19.95 19.72
CA LEU A 224 -9.86 -19.37 18.43
C LEU A 224 -8.67 -18.73 17.71
N TYR A 225 -7.79 -18.05 18.45
CA TYR A 225 -6.56 -17.49 17.88
C TYR A 225 -5.58 -18.57 17.42
N LYS A 226 -5.43 -19.67 18.17
CA LYS A 226 -4.63 -20.82 17.75
C LYS A 226 -5.18 -21.47 16.49
N SER A 227 -6.50 -21.65 16.39
CA SER A 227 -7.13 -22.16 15.16
C SER A 227 -6.85 -21.23 13.96
N CYS A 228 -7.07 -19.94 14.12
CA CYS A 228 -6.76 -18.95 13.10
C CYS A 228 -5.28 -18.97 12.70
N MET A 229 -4.37 -19.12 13.65
CA MET A 229 -2.93 -19.23 13.40
C MET A 229 -2.60 -20.48 12.57
N ILE A 230 -3.22 -21.62 12.85
CA ILE A 230 -3.04 -22.86 12.08
C ILE A 230 -3.52 -22.67 10.64
N ASP A 231 -4.68 -22.03 10.43
CA ASP A 231 -5.21 -21.73 9.10
C ASP A 231 -4.25 -20.82 8.31
N ILE A 232 -3.78 -19.74 8.95
CA ILE A 232 -2.80 -18.81 8.35
C ILE A 232 -1.49 -19.55 8.01
N LYS A 233 -0.98 -20.38 8.91
CA LYS A 233 0.24 -21.17 8.69
C LYS A 233 0.11 -22.07 7.47
N SER A 234 -1.00 -22.78 7.33
CA SER A 234 -1.26 -23.65 6.18
C SER A 234 -1.28 -22.86 4.84
N LEU A 235 -1.88 -21.66 4.84
CA LEU A 235 -1.87 -20.80 3.65
C LEU A 235 -0.47 -20.28 3.32
N ILE A 236 0.33 -19.94 4.34
CA ILE A 236 1.70 -19.47 4.18
C ILE A 236 2.61 -20.59 3.68
N GLU A 237 2.45 -21.82 4.14
CA GLU A 237 3.18 -22.99 3.62
C GLU A 237 2.97 -23.14 2.11
N LYS A 238 1.73 -23.03 1.64
CA LYS A 238 1.40 -23.03 0.19
C LYS A 238 1.98 -21.84 -0.55
N LEU A 239 1.98 -20.66 0.08
CA LEU A 239 2.59 -19.44 -0.47
C LEU A 239 4.11 -19.63 -0.67
N ILE A 240 4.82 -20.13 0.32
CA ILE A 240 6.25 -20.44 0.24
C ILE A 240 6.55 -21.43 -0.89
N LEU A 241 5.77 -22.52 -0.99
CA LEU A 241 5.93 -23.50 -2.07
C LEU A 241 5.74 -22.85 -3.46
N ARG A 242 4.77 -21.95 -3.59
CA ARG A 242 4.52 -21.22 -4.85
C ARG A 242 5.64 -20.26 -5.20
N ILE A 243 6.22 -19.57 -4.21
CA ILE A 243 7.38 -18.70 -4.42
C ILE A 243 8.56 -19.52 -4.91
N LYS A 244 8.89 -20.63 -4.25
CA LYS A 244 9.99 -21.56 -4.64
C LYS A 244 9.81 -22.18 -6.02
N ALA A 245 8.58 -22.37 -6.47
CA ALA A 245 8.31 -22.93 -7.81
C ALA A 245 8.46 -21.90 -8.93
N ASN A 246 8.54 -20.60 -8.61
CA ASN A 246 8.71 -19.52 -9.56
C ASN A 246 10.14 -18.94 -9.57
N GLU A 247 11.02 -19.42 -8.68
CA GLU A 247 12.48 -19.21 -8.72
C GLU A 247 13.16 -20.18 -9.70
#